data_2a88926045df47d10b3ad115f50142b9
#
_entry.id   2a88926045df47d10b3ad115f50142b9
#
_cell.length_a   1.000
_cell.length_b   1.000
_cell.length_c   1.000
_cell.angle_alpha   90.00
_cell.angle_beta   90.00
_cell.angle_gamma   90.00
#
_symmetry.space_group_name_H-M   'P 1'
#
loop_
_entity.id
_entity.type
_entity.pdbx_description
1 polymer ?
#
loop_
_entity_poly.entity_id
_entity_poly.type
_entity_poly.pdbx_seq_one_letter_code
_entity_poly.pdbx_strand_id
1 'polypeptide(L)'
;ANDPDVILMDEPLGALDALTREKMQGLVLKLWKETGKTIILITHSVEEALLLGERLIVMAPRPGRIHTEYQLPFAEMGVGQDLREVKKHPKFSETREEILGMIWDMEEEIMGRTENA
;
A
#
# COMPACT_ATOMS: atom_id res chain seq x y z
N ALA A 1 -11.64 0.98 -28.78
CA ALA A 1 -10.90 0.75 -27.99
C ALA A 1 -11.16 1.13 -26.54
N ASN A 2 -11.08 0.16 -25.75
CA ASN A 2 -11.48 0.31 -24.37
C ASN A 2 -10.28 0.33 -23.46
N ASP A 3 -9.67 1.52 -23.41
CA ASP A 3 -8.53 1.75 -22.55
C ASP A 3 -9.09 2.34 -21.23
N PRO A 4 -9.20 1.54 -20.19
CA PRO A 4 -9.82 2.01 -18.97
C PRO A 4 -9.02 3.13 -18.31
N ASP A 5 -9.71 4.11 -17.75
CA ASP A 5 -9.08 5.20 -17.01
C ASP A 5 -8.70 4.77 -15.59
N VAL A 6 -9.32 3.69 -15.12
CA VAL A 6 -9.06 3.14 -13.77
C VAL A 6 -8.62 1.69 -13.91
N ILE A 7 -7.51 1.36 -13.27
CA ILE A 7 -6.98 -0.01 -13.23
C ILE A 7 -7.08 -0.51 -11.80
N LEU A 8 -7.71 -1.67 -11.61
CA LEU A 8 -7.83 -2.31 -10.30
C LEU A 8 -6.85 -3.48 -10.22
N MET A 9 -6.00 -3.47 -9.21
CA MET A 9 -5.06 -4.56 -8.94
C MET A 9 -5.31 -5.11 -7.54
N ASP A 10 -5.66 -6.39 -7.46
CA ASP A 10 -5.96 -7.05 -6.19
C ASP A 10 -4.86 -8.06 -5.88
N GLU A 11 -4.05 -7.76 -4.86
CA GLU A 11 -2.91 -8.58 -4.44
C GLU A 11 -2.01 -8.98 -5.61
N PRO A 12 -1.61 -8.03 -6.48
CA PRO A 12 -0.96 -8.40 -7.74
C PRO A 12 0.44 -8.99 -7.56
N LEU A 13 1.11 -8.70 -6.45
CA LEU A 13 2.52 -9.06 -6.26
C LEU A 13 2.73 -10.02 -5.11
N GLY A 14 1.65 -10.52 -4.50
CA GLY A 14 1.74 -11.34 -3.29
C GLY A 14 2.46 -12.67 -3.46
N ALA A 15 2.41 -13.28 -4.65
CA ALA A 15 2.99 -14.58 -4.92
C ALA A 15 4.44 -14.51 -5.41
N LEU A 16 4.99 -13.33 -5.58
CA LEU A 16 6.32 -13.14 -6.15
C LEU A 16 7.41 -13.17 -5.07
N ASP A 17 8.62 -13.60 -5.47
CA ASP A 17 9.77 -13.51 -4.58
C ASP A 17 10.17 -12.04 -4.38
N ALA A 18 11.05 -11.78 -3.43
CA ALA A 18 11.41 -10.42 -3.05
C ALA A 18 12.01 -9.61 -4.19
N LEU A 19 12.91 -10.21 -4.96
CA LEU A 19 13.58 -9.50 -6.04
C LEU A 19 12.62 -9.19 -7.20
N THR A 20 11.84 -10.17 -7.60
CA THR A 20 10.85 -10.00 -8.66
C THR A 20 9.79 -8.99 -8.25
N ARG A 21 9.36 -9.05 -6.99
CA ARG A 21 8.37 -8.11 -6.45
C ARG A 21 8.88 -6.68 -6.54
N GLU A 22 10.12 -6.44 -6.16
CA GLU A 22 10.72 -5.11 -6.23
C GLU A 22 10.74 -4.57 -7.66
N LYS A 23 11.11 -5.41 -8.61
CA LYS A 23 11.11 -5.03 -10.02
C LYS A 23 9.72 -4.68 -10.52
N MET A 24 8.74 -5.48 -10.14
CA MET A 24 7.35 -5.25 -10.55
C MET A 24 6.77 -4.01 -9.90
N GLN A 25 7.14 -3.72 -8.66
CA GLN A 25 6.74 -2.49 -8.00
C GLN A 25 7.23 -1.27 -8.78
N GLY A 26 8.46 -1.31 -9.24
CA GLY A 26 9.02 -0.26 -10.09
C GLY A 26 8.26 -0.08 -11.39
N LEU A 27 7.85 -1.20 -12.01
CA LEU A 27 7.05 -1.16 -13.23
C LEU A 27 5.66 -0.57 -13.02
N VAL A 28 5.04 -0.86 -11.87
CA VAL A 28 3.73 -0.28 -11.54
C VAL A 28 3.83 1.24 -11.40
N LEU A 29 4.87 1.72 -10.72
CA LEU A 29 5.09 3.16 -10.59
C LEU A 29 5.33 3.83 -11.95
N LYS A 30 6.09 3.17 -12.81
CA LYS A 30 6.37 3.67 -14.16
C LYS A 30 5.08 3.76 -14.98
N LEU A 31 4.26 2.70 -14.91
CA LEU A 31 2.97 2.66 -15.59
C LEU A 31 2.07 3.80 -15.14
N TRP A 32 1.97 3.99 -13.83
CA TRP A 32 1.18 5.07 -13.25
C TRP A 32 1.64 6.43 -13.78
N LYS A 33 2.94 6.68 -13.71
CA LYS A 33 3.50 7.98 -14.09
C LYS A 33 3.34 8.24 -15.60
N GLU A 34 3.59 7.25 -16.42
CA GLU A 34 3.54 7.41 -17.88
C GLU A 34 2.14 7.51 -18.44
N THR A 35 1.19 6.75 -17.85
CA THR A 35 -0.17 6.74 -18.39
C THR A 35 -1.07 7.79 -17.78
N GLY A 36 -0.76 8.27 -16.58
CA GLY A 36 -1.62 9.20 -15.86
C GLY A 36 -2.94 8.58 -15.40
N LYS A 37 -3.06 7.26 -15.46
CA LYS A 37 -4.28 6.56 -15.07
C LYS A 37 -4.38 6.43 -13.56
N THR A 38 -5.61 6.29 -13.07
CA THR A 38 -5.84 5.98 -11.66
C THR A 38 -5.65 4.48 -11.45
N ILE A 39 -4.79 4.12 -10.51
CA ILE A 39 -4.56 2.72 -10.16
C ILE A 39 -5.01 2.51 -8.74
N ILE A 40 -5.91 1.54 -8.54
CA ILE A 40 -6.37 1.12 -7.22
C ILE A 40 -5.69 -0.20 -6.90
N LEU A 41 -4.86 -0.20 -5.87
CA LEU A 41 -4.09 -1.36 -5.45
C LEU A 41 -4.61 -1.86 -4.10
N ILE A 42 -5.03 -3.12 -4.06
CA ILE A 42 -5.47 -3.77 -2.83
C ILE A 42 -4.37 -4.72 -2.39
N THR A 43 -3.89 -4.54 -1.16
CA THR A 43 -2.80 -5.37 -0.65
C THR A 43 -2.86 -5.47 0.87
N HIS A 44 -2.33 -6.57 1.41
CA HIS A 44 -2.15 -6.75 2.84
C HIS A 44 -0.74 -6.33 3.28
N SER A 45 0.12 -5.98 2.34
CA SER A 45 1.47 -5.54 2.65
C SER A 45 1.49 -4.02 2.88
N VAL A 46 1.73 -3.62 4.11
CA VAL A 46 1.82 -2.19 4.46
C VAL A 46 2.95 -1.53 3.68
N GLU A 47 4.09 -2.21 3.58
CA GLU A 47 5.25 -1.68 2.87
C GLU A 47 4.95 -1.43 1.39
N GLU A 48 4.28 -2.38 0.73
CA GLU A 48 3.89 -2.23 -0.67
C GLU A 48 2.91 -1.06 -0.84
N ALA A 49 1.94 -0.95 0.04
CA ALA A 49 0.97 0.14 0.01
C ALA A 49 1.67 1.49 0.15
N LEU A 50 2.67 1.59 1.04
CA LEU A 50 3.43 2.82 1.23
C LEU A 50 4.27 3.18 0.01
N LEU A 51 4.90 2.19 -0.62
CA LEU A 51 5.74 2.42 -1.78
C LEU A 51 4.96 2.85 -3.01
N LEU A 52 3.80 2.27 -3.21
CA LEU A 52 3.05 2.43 -4.46
C LEU A 52 1.88 3.40 -4.33
N GLY A 53 1.39 3.64 -3.13
CA GLY A 53 0.23 4.48 -2.93
C GLY A 53 0.56 5.94 -2.80
N GLU A 54 -0.13 6.77 -3.55
CA GLU A 54 -0.12 8.22 -3.38
C GLU A 54 -1.12 8.58 -2.27
N ARG A 55 -2.25 7.89 -2.29
CA ARG A 55 -3.29 7.99 -1.28
C ARG A 55 -3.49 6.60 -0.69
N LEU A 56 -3.28 6.45 0.59
CA LEU A 56 -3.40 5.17 1.26
C LEU A 56 -4.62 5.18 2.16
N ILE A 57 -5.43 4.14 2.02
CA ILE A 57 -6.66 3.99 2.81
C ILE A 57 -6.53 2.74 3.66
N VAL A 58 -6.61 2.90 4.97
CA VAL A 58 -6.62 1.79 5.91
C VAL A 58 -8.08 1.42 6.18
N MET A 59 -8.46 0.20 5.86
CA MET A 59 -9.82 -0.28 6.03
C MET A 59 -9.99 -0.95 7.38
N ALA A 60 -11.11 -0.67 8.04
CA ALA A 60 -11.47 -1.38 9.25
C ALA A 60 -11.95 -2.78 8.88
N PRO A 61 -11.71 -3.80 9.75
CA PRO A 61 -12.05 -5.17 9.43
C PRO A 61 -13.54 -5.46 9.35
N ARG A 62 -14.39 -4.57 9.82
CA ARG A 62 -15.85 -4.72 9.77
C ARG A 62 -16.54 -3.42 9.56
N PRO A 63 -17.62 -3.49 8.81
CA PRO A 63 -17.80 -4.00 7.45
C PRO A 63 -17.34 -2.91 6.50
N GLY A 64 -16.28 -3.10 5.80
CA GLY A 64 -15.85 -2.21 4.74
C GLY A 64 -15.80 -0.73 5.09
N ARG A 65 -15.36 -0.39 6.29
CA ARG A 65 -15.30 1.01 6.74
C ARG A 65 -13.89 1.54 6.60
N ILE A 66 -13.80 2.79 6.17
CA ILE A 66 -12.51 3.47 6.13
C ILE A 66 -12.15 3.87 7.55
N HIS A 67 -11.00 3.40 8.03
CA HIS A 67 -10.48 3.76 9.34
C HIS A 67 -9.68 5.06 9.27
N THR A 68 -8.74 5.13 8.34
CA THR A 68 -7.82 6.26 8.24
C THR A 68 -7.36 6.42 6.79
N GLU A 69 -7.05 7.64 6.40
CA GLU A 69 -6.54 7.95 5.07
C GLU A 69 -5.25 8.76 5.20
N TYR A 70 -4.28 8.43 4.36
CA TYR A 70 -2.99 9.12 4.32
C TYR A 70 -2.71 9.66 2.92
N GLN A 71 -2.10 10.83 2.86
CA GLN A 71 -1.49 11.35 1.64
C GLN A 71 -0.01 11.08 1.75
N LEU A 72 0.56 10.37 0.78
CA LEU A 72 1.93 9.88 0.87
C LEU A 72 2.81 10.43 -0.27
N PRO A 73 4.06 10.79 0.03
CA PRO A 73 4.99 11.28 -0.99
C PRO A 73 5.82 10.18 -1.65
N PHE A 74 5.74 8.93 -1.15
CA PHE A 74 6.71 7.90 -1.49
C PHE A 74 6.61 7.40 -2.94
N ALA A 75 5.40 7.34 -3.49
CA ALA A 75 5.22 6.92 -4.88
C ALA A 75 5.92 7.87 -5.84
N GLU A 76 5.75 9.18 -5.64
CA GLU A 76 6.45 10.17 -6.44
C GLU A 76 7.97 10.08 -6.27
N MET A 77 8.43 9.87 -5.05
CA MET A 77 9.86 9.71 -4.76
C MET A 77 10.45 8.49 -5.46
N GLY A 78 9.65 7.44 -5.60
CA GLY A 78 10.11 6.17 -6.15
C GLY A 78 10.18 6.11 -7.67
N VAL A 79 9.55 7.03 -8.37
CA VAL A 79 9.56 7.03 -9.83
C VAL A 79 10.98 7.27 -10.33
N GLY A 80 11.54 6.28 -11.07
CA GLY A 80 12.88 6.38 -11.57
C GLY A 80 13.99 6.24 -10.54
N GLN A 81 13.65 5.88 -9.31
CA GLN A 81 14.60 5.72 -8.22
C GLN A 81 14.68 4.26 -7.77
N ASP A 82 15.74 3.93 -7.05
CA ASP A 82 15.83 2.64 -6.38
C ASP A 82 14.86 2.65 -5.19
N LEU A 83 13.90 1.74 -5.20
CA LEU A 83 12.89 1.67 -4.14
C LEU A 83 13.49 1.42 -2.76
N ARG A 84 14.67 0.79 -2.71
CA ARG A 84 15.37 0.59 -1.43
C ARG A 84 15.77 1.93 -0.80
N GLU A 85 16.08 2.91 -1.63
CA GLU A 85 16.42 4.25 -1.12
C GLU A 85 15.19 4.95 -0.54
N VAL A 86 14.02 4.75 -1.13
CA VAL A 86 12.76 5.27 -0.60
C VAL A 86 12.49 4.68 0.78
N LYS A 87 12.71 3.37 0.93
CA LYS A 87 12.49 2.67 2.20
C LYS A 87 13.41 3.16 3.33
N LYS A 88 14.56 3.72 2.98
CA LYS A 88 15.51 4.25 3.96
C LYS A 88 15.12 5.63 4.49
N HIS A 89 14.17 6.28 3.85
CA HIS A 89 13.72 7.59 4.30
C HIS A 89 13.10 7.48 5.69
N PRO A 90 13.49 8.33 6.66
CA PRO A 90 12.97 8.24 8.03
C PRO A 90 11.44 8.30 8.09
N LYS A 91 10.82 9.10 7.24
CA LYS A 91 9.38 9.25 7.20
C LYS A 91 8.68 7.96 6.75
N PHE A 92 9.32 7.17 5.90
CA PHE A 92 8.80 5.88 5.45
C PHE A 92 8.68 4.92 6.62
N SER A 93 9.74 4.76 7.37
CA SER A 93 9.80 3.89 8.53
C SER A 93 8.81 4.32 9.60
N GLU A 94 8.75 5.62 9.87
CA GLU A 94 7.84 6.21 10.84
C GLU A 94 6.37 5.94 10.47
N THR A 95 6.01 6.18 9.22
CA THR A 95 4.65 5.96 8.74
C THR A 95 4.28 4.49 8.77
N ARG A 96 5.23 3.63 8.37
CA ARG A 96 5.02 2.17 8.41
C ARG A 96 4.71 1.70 9.82
N GLU A 97 5.50 2.13 10.81
CA GLU A 97 5.27 1.73 12.19
C GLU A 97 3.94 2.23 12.73
N GLU A 98 3.55 3.44 12.36
CA GLU A 98 2.27 4.00 12.74
C GLU A 98 1.11 3.16 12.21
N ILE A 99 1.16 2.78 10.94
CA ILE A 99 0.11 1.99 10.31
C ILE A 99 0.08 0.57 10.87
N LEU A 100 1.24 -0.05 11.06
CA LEU A 100 1.32 -1.39 11.65
C LEU A 100 0.75 -1.42 13.06
N GLY A 101 1.05 -0.39 13.86
CA GLY A 101 0.49 -0.26 15.20
C GLY A 101 -1.03 -0.13 15.18
N MET A 102 -1.54 0.64 14.25
CA MET A 102 -2.98 0.83 14.06
C MET A 102 -3.67 -0.49 13.70
N ILE A 103 -3.11 -1.25 12.77
CA ILE A 103 -3.65 -2.54 12.34
C ILE A 103 -3.62 -3.53 13.52
N TRP A 104 -2.51 -3.56 14.25
CA TRP A 104 -2.36 -4.39 15.42
C TRP A 104 -3.45 -4.11 16.45
N ASP A 105 -3.69 -2.83 16.74
CA ASP A 105 -4.72 -2.41 17.70
C ASP A 105 -6.12 -2.85 17.26
N MET A 106 -6.42 -2.75 15.99
CA MET A 106 -7.70 -3.22 15.45
C MET A 106 -7.88 -4.73 15.61
N GLU A 107 -6.83 -5.49 15.39
CA GLU A 107 -6.86 -6.94 15.55
C GLU A 107 -7.03 -7.34 17.00
N GLU A 108 -6.33 -6.68 17.91
CA GLU A 108 -6.47 -6.93 19.34
C GLU A 108 -7.88 -6.63 19.84
N GLU A 109 -8.50 -5.56 19.36
CA GLU A 109 -9.85 -5.20 19.70
C GLU A 109 -10.83 -6.30 19.31
N ILE A 110 -10.67 -6.87 18.12
CA ILE A 110 -11.52 -7.97 17.65
C ILE A 110 -11.33 -9.21 18.51
N MET A 111 -10.07 -9.56 18.79
CA MET A 111 -9.74 -10.72 19.62
C MET A 111 -10.27 -10.57 21.03
N GLY A 112 -10.15 -9.37 21.59
CA GLY A 112 -10.68 -9.06 22.92
C GLY A 112 -12.19 -9.24 22.99
N ARG A 113 -12.91 -8.81 21.96
CA ARG A 113 -14.36 -9.00 21.87
C ARG A 113 -14.73 -10.47 21.78
N THR A 114 -13.93 -11.23 21.03
CA THR A 114 -14.16 -12.67 20.90
C THR A 114 -13.93 -13.40 22.21
N GLU A 115 -12.91 -13.04 22.94
CA GLU A 115 -12.59 -13.64 24.23
C GLU A 115 -13.62 -13.32 25.29
N ASN A 116 -14.25 -12.17 25.19
CA ASN A 116 -15.24 -11.71 26.16
C ASN A 116 -16.67 -12.11 25.80
N ALA A 117 -16.82 -12.81 24.69
CA ALA A 117 -18.16 -13.17 24.22
C ALA A 117 -18.73 -14.41 24.92
#